data_b36387a563f47835a4924837a6ef8d06
#
_entry.id   b36387a563f47835a4924837a6ef8d06
#
_cell.length_a   1.000
_cell.length_b   1.000
_cell.length_c   1.000
_cell.angle_alpha   90.00
_cell.angle_beta   90.00
_cell.angle_gamma   90.00
#
_symmetry.space_group_name_H-M   'P 1'
#
loop_
_entity.id
_entity.type
_entity.pdbx_description
1 polymer ?
#
loop_
_entity_poly.entity_id
_entity_poly.type
_entity_poly.pdbx_seq_one_letter_code
_entity_poly.pdbx_strand_id
1 'polypeptide(L)'
;MYDSLFDITIKRVQSWSPERDYPKEPDYSDDLWRFLSQRISNATVTRDDKNYKKGLDLGIRQDSIYGTRSVGIELKRNLKYASGLKELVGQLEMKGRHYDDIIILFIGETSNNMIVKTREWIRGKADPITGISSKHYKIIIKGSKIP
;
A
#
# COMPACT_ATOMS: atom_id res chain seq x y z
N MET A 1 9.94 -16.70 -16.66
CA MET A 1 10.25 -15.58 -15.76
C MET A 1 9.21 -15.52 -14.66
N TYR A 2 9.64 -15.43 -13.42
CA TYR A 2 8.74 -15.39 -12.28
C TYR A 2 8.47 -13.94 -11.87
N ASP A 3 7.20 -13.61 -11.63
CA ASP A 3 6.85 -12.33 -11.05
C ASP A 3 7.34 -12.25 -9.61
N SER A 4 7.81 -11.06 -9.19
CA SER A 4 8.17 -10.80 -7.81
C SER A 4 6.92 -10.80 -6.92
N LEU A 5 7.11 -10.94 -5.61
CA LEU A 5 5.99 -10.79 -4.66
C LEU A 5 5.29 -9.44 -4.84
N PHE A 6 6.06 -8.38 -5.08
CA PHE A 6 5.51 -7.04 -5.32
C PHE A 6 4.61 -7.02 -6.56
N ASP A 7 5.08 -7.57 -7.69
CA ASP A 7 4.28 -7.63 -8.93
C ASP A 7 3.00 -8.44 -8.75
N ILE A 8 3.09 -9.59 -8.09
CA ILE A 8 1.92 -10.44 -7.81
C ILE A 8 0.92 -9.67 -6.95
N THR A 9 1.38 -9.00 -5.91
CA THR A 9 0.52 -8.24 -5.01
C THR A 9 -0.16 -7.09 -5.75
N ILE A 10 0.59 -6.34 -6.57
CA ILE A 10 0.03 -5.25 -7.39
C ILE A 10 -1.11 -5.77 -8.26
N LYS A 11 -0.89 -6.87 -8.98
CA LYS A 11 -1.91 -7.45 -9.87
C LYS A 11 -3.16 -7.86 -9.10
N ARG A 12 -3.00 -8.47 -7.94
CA ARG A 12 -4.13 -8.88 -7.11
C ARG A 12 -4.89 -7.68 -6.55
N VAL A 13 -4.21 -6.66 -6.07
CA VAL A 13 -4.86 -5.43 -5.60
C VAL A 13 -5.61 -4.75 -6.75
N GLN A 14 -5.02 -4.70 -7.94
CA GLN A 14 -5.68 -4.11 -9.11
C GLN A 14 -6.95 -4.86 -9.50
N SER A 15 -7.01 -6.17 -9.28
CA SER A 15 -8.19 -6.99 -9.58
C SER A 15 -9.23 -6.98 -8.46
N TRP A 16 -8.88 -6.44 -7.30
CA TRP A 16 -9.80 -6.38 -6.16
C TRP A 16 -10.88 -5.31 -6.36
N SER A 17 -12.09 -5.64 -5.91
CA SER A 17 -13.16 -4.66 -5.70
C SER A 17 -13.81 -4.97 -4.36
N PRO A 18 -14.08 -3.95 -3.52
CA PRO A 18 -14.78 -4.16 -2.27
C PRO A 18 -16.15 -4.81 -2.50
N GLU A 19 -16.57 -5.69 -1.58
CA GLU A 19 -17.89 -6.33 -1.65
C GLU A 19 -19.03 -5.34 -1.52
N ARG A 20 -18.77 -4.21 -0.84
CA ARG A 20 -19.74 -3.14 -0.62
C ARG A 20 -19.03 -1.85 -0.28
N ASP A 21 -19.77 -0.76 -0.22
CA ASP A 21 -19.27 0.48 0.35
C ASP A 21 -19.35 0.40 1.88
N TYR A 22 -18.26 0.74 2.54
CA TYR A 22 -18.18 0.73 3.98
C TYR A 22 -18.10 2.16 4.52
N PRO A 23 -18.70 2.43 5.70
CA PRO A 23 -18.58 3.76 6.33
C PRO A 23 -17.20 4.01 6.94
N LYS A 24 -16.42 2.97 7.19
CA LYS A 24 -15.13 3.08 7.86
C LYS A 24 -14.00 2.47 7.05
N GLU A 25 -12.86 3.14 7.04
CA GLU A 25 -11.67 2.71 6.31
C GLU A 25 -11.17 1.31 6.74
N PRO A 26 -11.12 0.95 8.05
CA PRO A 26 -10.67 -0.38 8.45
C PRO A 26 -11.48 -1.54 7.86
N ASP A 27 -12.74 -1.32 7.53
CA ASP A 27 -13.58 -2.37 6.92
C ASP A 27 -13.14 -2.68 5.49
N TYR A 28 -12.63 -1.67 4.76
CA TYR A 28 -12.00 -1.89 3.45
C TYR A 28 -10.71 -2.70 3.60
N SER A 29 -9.94 -2.44 4.63
CA SER A 29 -8.71 -3.20 4.89
C SER A 29 -9.02 -4.66 5.21
N ASP A 30 -10.08 -4.94 5.97
CA ASP A 30 -10.54 -6.32 6.24
C ASP A 30 -10.96 -7.03 4.97
N ASP A 31 -11.73 -6.34 4.10
CA ASP A 31 -12.20 -6.88 2.83
C ASP A 31 -11.00 -7.25 1.93
N LEU A 32 -10.05 -6.34 1.79
CA LEU A 32 -8.83 -6.57 1.01
C LEU A 32 -8.00 -7.71 1.59
N TRP A 33 -7.88 -7.77 2.91
CA TRP A 33 -7.17 -8.84 3.59
C TRP A 33 -7.76 -10.21 3.27
N ARG A 34 -9.09 -10.36 3.35
CA ARG A 34 -9.76 -11.61 3.00
C ARG A 34 -9.52 -11.98 1.54
N PHE A 35 -9.63 -11.00 0.64
CA PHE A 35 -9.41 -11.20 -0.78
C PHE A 35 -7.99 -11.71 -1.07
N LEU A 36 -6.98 -11.00 -0.54
CA LEU A 36 -5.58 -11.33 -0.79
C LEU A 36 -5.18 -12.67 -0.15
N SER A 37 -5.68 -12.95 1.05
CA SER A 37 -5.39 -14.20 1.77
C SER A 37 -5.81 -15.44 0.98
N GLN A 38 -6.87 -15.31 0.18
CA GLN A 38 -7.38 -16.40 -0.66
C GLN A 38 -6.66 -16.53 -2.01
N ARG A 39 -5.96 -15.49 -2.44
CA ARG A 39 -5.45 -15.39 -3.82
C ARG A 39 -3.95 -15.31 -3.96
N ILE A 40 -3.24 -15.02 -2.89
CA ILE A 40 -1.77 -15.04 -2.92
C ILE A 40 -1.31 -16.34 -2.26
N SER A 41 -0.74 -17.23 -3.07
CA SER A 41 -0.15 -18.47 -2.58
C SER A 41 1.31 -18.26 -2.21
N ASN A 42 1.84 -19.13 -1.35
CA ASN A 42 3.23 -19.12 -0.92
C ASN A 42 3.66 -17.84 -0.18
N ALA A 43 2.69 -17.11 0.38
CA ALA A 43 2.94 -15.92 1.19
C ALA A 43 1.88 -15.82 2.26
N THR A 44 2.20 -15.10 3.33
CA THR A 44 1.29 -14.83 4.44
C THR A 44 0.79 -13.40 4.34
N VAL A 45 -0.52 -13.21 4.43
CA VAL A 45 -1.15 -11.88 4.41
C VAL A 45 -1.70 -11.59 5.81
N THR A 46 -1.29 -10.48 6.39
CA THR A 46 -1.67 -10.13 7.77
C THR A 46 -2.17 -8.69 7.87
N ARG A 47 -3.04 -8.44 8.84
CA ARG A 47 -3.45 -7.10 9.26
C ARG A 47 -2.39 -6.56 10.22
N ASP A 48 -1.36 -5.92 9.66
CA ASP A 48 -0.21 -5.46 10.44
C ASP A 48 -0.56 -4.32 11.40
N ASP A 49 -1.53 -3.48 11.06
CA ASP A 49 -2.04 -2.43 11.93
C ASP A 49 -2.67 -2.96 13.21
N LYS A 50 -3.20 -4.20 13.18
CA LYS A 50 -3.81 -4.87 14.35
C LYS A 50 -2.83 -5.76 15.09
N ASN A 51 -1.95 -6.45 14.35
CA ASN A 51 -1.03 -7.43 14.91
C ASN A 51 0.30 -6.82 15.35
N TYR A 52 0.71 -5.73 14.71
CA TYR A 52 1.95 -5.03 15.00
C TYR A 52 1.67 -3.53 15.09
N LYS A 53 1.79 -2.95 16.27
CA LYS A 53 1.50 -1.52 16.51
C LYS A 53 2.24 -0.57 15.56
N LYS A 54 3.28 -1.05 14.88
CA LYS A 54 4.12 -0.26 13.98
C LYS A 54 3.95 -0.66 12.51
N GLY A 55 2.92 -1.45 12.19
CA GLY A 55 2.68 -1.92 10.83
C GLY A 55 1.76 -1.01 10.03
N LEU A 56 1.88 -1.09 8.70
CA LEU A 56 0.89 -0.54 7.78
C LEU A 56 -0.41 -1.35 7.87
N ASP A 57 -1.43 -0.97 7.11
CA ASP A 57 -2.73 -1.64 7.17
C ASP A 57 -2.62 -3.14 6.90
N LEU A 58 -1.89 -3.52 5.85
CA LEU A 58 -1.61 -4.92 5.54
C LEU A 58 -0.13 -5.16 5.31
N GLY A 59 0.30 -6.38 5.61
CA GLY A 59 1.62 -6.86 5.25
C GLY A 59 1.53 -8.20 4.54
N ILE A 60 2.32 -8.39 3.49
CA ILE A 60 2.44 -9.63 2.77
C ILE A 60 3.89 -10.07 2.87
N ARG A 61 4.14 -11.31 3.34
CA ARG A 61 5.48 -11.82 3.56
C ARG A 61 5.68 -13.16 2.91
N GLN A 62 6.81 -13.32 2.25
CA GLN A 62 7.21 -14.56 1.61
C GLN A 62 8.62 -14.93 2.08
N ASP A 63 8.75 -16.12 2.67
CA ASP A 63 10.04 -16.65 3.09
C ASP A 63 10.68 -17.42 1.96
N SER A 64 12.00 -17.31 1.86
CA SER A 64 12.81 -18.10 0.93
C SER A 64 14.14 -18.41 1.57
N ILE A 65 14.96 -19.22 0.88
CA ILE A 65 16.34 -19.52 1.34
C ILE A 65 17.22 -18.26 1.41
N TYR A 66 16.82 -17.18 0.73
CA TYR A 66 17.54 -15.91 0.70
C TYR A 66 17.02 -14.89 1.72
N GLY A 67 16.06 -15.28 2.56
CA GLY A 67 15.46 -14.42 3.55
C GLY A 67 13.97 -14.15 3.27
N THR A 68 13.41 -13.19 4.00
CA THR A 68 12.00 -12.81 3.89
C THR A 68 11.85 -11.58 3.02
N ARG A 69 10.96 -11.66 2.02
CA ARG A 69 10.53 -10.51 1.22
C ARG A 69 9.18 -10.02 1.74
N SER A 70 8.99 -8.70 1.83
CA SER A 70 7.76 -8.13 2.37
C SER A 70 7.22 -6.99 1.53
N VAL A 71 5.88 -6.93 1.45
CA VAL A 71 5.14 -5.84 0.81
C VAL A 71 4.17 -5.28 1.84
N GLY A 72 4.20 -3.96 2.04
CA GLY A 72 3.23 -3.27 2.87
C GLY A 72 2.18 -2.59 2.02
N ILE A 73 0.95 -2.53 2.51
CA ILE A 73 -0.14 -1.81 1.87
C ILE A 73 -0.70 -0.81 2.86
N GLU A 74 -0.69 0.46 2.47
CA GLU A 74 -1.35 1.52 3.21
C GLU A 74 -2.54 2.01 2.40
N LEU A 75 -3.72 2.01 3.02
CA LEU A 75 -4.97 2.33 2.37
C LEU A 75 -5.47 3.68 2.88
N LYS A 76 -5.91 4.55 1.98
CA LYS A 76 -6.50 5.84 2.31
C LYS A 76 -7.80 6.04 1.54
N ARG A 77 -8.85 6.35 2.28
CA ARG A 77 -10.18 6.59 1.72
C ARG A 77 -10.47 8.09 1.71
N ASN A 78 -10.94 8.57 0.56
CA ASN A 78 -11.38 9.96 0.40
C ASN A 78 -10.30 10.99 0.77
N LEU A 79 -9.09 10.80 0.28
CA LEU A 79 -7.98 11.73 0.54
C LEU A 79 -8.17 13.01 -0.29
N LYS A 80 -8.61 14.08 0.36
CA LYS A 80 -8.96 15.36 -0.27
C LYS A 80 -8.16 16.55 0.25
N TYR A 81 -7.60 16.46 1.45
CA TYR A 81 -7.01 17.61 2.15
C TYR A 81 -5.59 17.34 2.60
N ALA A 82 -4.83 18.44 2.76
CA ALA A 82 -3.43 18.38 3.16
C ALA A 82 -3.20 17.69 4.51
N SER A 83 -4.15 17.78 5.45
CA SER A 83 -4.05 17.10 6.74
C SER A 83 -4.04 15.58 6.60
N GLY A 84 -4.85 15.04 5.71
CA GLY A 84 -4.86 13.61 5.42
C GLY A 84 -3.59 13.15 4.72
N LEU A 85 -3.04 13.98 3.84
CA LEU A 85 -1.77 13.69 3.19
C LEU A 85 -0.62 13.66 4.21
N LYS A 86 -0.59 14.63 5.13
CA LYS A 86 0.41 14.69 6.19
C LYS A 86 0.36 13.43 7.06
N GLU A 87 -0.83 12.97 7.38
CA GLU A 87 -1.04 11.74 8.14
C GLU A 87 -0.52 10.53 7.36
N LEU A 88 -0.85 10.42 6.07
CA LEU A 88 -0.39 9.34 5.21
C LEU A 88 1.15 9.32 5.13
N VAL A 89 1.77 10.45 4.87
CA VAL A 89 3.23 10.56 4.81
C VAL A 89 3.86 10.17 6.14
N GLY A 90 3.28 10.61 7.25
CA GLY A 90 3.75 10.22 8.58
C GLY A 90 3.71 8.71 8.80
N GLN A 91 2.63 8.05 8.38
CA GLN A 91 2.50 6.60 8.46
C GLN A 91 3.58 5.90 7.62
N LEU A 92 3.79 6.37 6.40
CA LEU A 92 4.78 5.79 5.50
C LEU A 92 6.21 5.96 6.02
N GLU A 93 6.52 7.12 6.60
CA GLU A 93 7.85 7.40 7.18
C GLU A 93 8.11 6.52 8.40
N MET A 94 7.12 6.39 9.29
CA MET A 94 7.30 5.68 10.55
C MET A 94 7.17 4.17 10.41
N LYS A 95 6.22 3.71 9.60
CA LYS A 95 5.84 2.30 9.53
C LYS A 95 6.33 1.61 8.25
N GLY A 96 6.46 2.36 7.17
CA GLY A 96 6.86 1.81 5.87
C GLY A 96 8.27 1.24 5.84
N ARG A 97 9.13 1.68 6.73
CA ARG A 97 10.53 1.21 6.81
C ARG A 97 10.66 -0.30 7.08
N HIS A 98 9.60 -0.93 7.56
CA HIS A 98 9.59 -2.37 7.87
C HIS A 98 9.30 -3.26 6.65
N TYR A 99 9.08 -2.65 5.49
CA TYR A 99 8.70 -3.37 4.26
C TYR A 99 9.72 -3.11 3.16
N ASP A 100 9.94 -4.13 2.32
CA ASP A 100 10.81 -3.99 1.14
C ASP A 100 10.15 -3.12 0.08
N ASP A 101 8.85 -3.31 -0.14
CA ASP A 101 8.07 -2.59 -1.12
C ASP A 101 6.75 -2.13 -0.51
N ILE A 102 6.17 -1.05 -1.05
CA ILE A 102 4.95 -0.45 -0.52
C ILE A 102 3.96 -0.18 -1.63
N ILE A 103 2.70 -0.53 -1.39
CA ILE A 103 1.56 -0.13 -2.20
C ILE A 103 0.76 0.90 -1.41
N ILE A 104 0.50 2.04 -2.05
CA ILE A 104 -0.38 3.08 -1.51
C ILE A 104 -1.69 2.97 -2.29
N LEU A 105 -2.76 2.61 -1.59
CA LEU A 105 -4.05 2.33 -2.20
C LEU A 105 -5.03 3.44 -1.84
N PHE A 106 -5.45 4.20 -2.84
CA PHE A 106 -6.47 5.23 -2.68
C PHE A 106 -7.83 4.68 -3.09
N ILE A 107 -8.81 4.82 -2.22
CA ILE A 107 -10.21 4.42 -2.47
C ILE A 107 -11.15 5.60 -2.28
N GLY A 108 -12.35 5.49 -2.84
CA GLY A 108 -13.33 6.56 -2.80
C GLY A 108 -12.92 7.73 -3.69
N GLU A 109 -13.23 8.95 -3.24
CA GLU A 109 -12.90 10.17 -3.96
C GLU A 109 -11.55 10.71 -3.50
N THR A 110 -10.58 10.75 -4.40
CA THR A 110 -9.23 11.23 -4.07
C THR A 110 -8.91 12.47 -4.89
N SER A 111 -8.47 13.53 -4.22
CA SER A 111 -8.03 14.75 -4.89
C SER A 111 -6.83 14.49 -5.79
N ASN A 112 -6.91 14.95 -7.02
CA ASN A 112 -5.82 14.83 -7.97
C ASN A 112 -4.54 15.49 -7.46
N ASN A 113 -4.68 16.63 -6.76
CA ASN A 113 -3.54 17.31 -6.15
C ASN A 113 -2.86 16.45 -5.07
N MET A 114 -3.63 15.71 -4.29
CA MET A 114 -3.07 14.81 -3.27
C MET A 114 -2.33 13.64 -3.90
N ILE A 115 -2.81 13.14 -5.03
CA ILE A 115 -2.12 12.10 -5.80
C ILE A 115 -0.77 12.62 -6.31
N VAL A 116 -0.75 13.82 -6.89
CA VAL A 116 0.47 14.46 -7.38
C VAL A 116 1.48 14.65 -6.25
N LYS A 117 1.05 15.16 -5.11
CA LYS A 117 1.92 15.36 -3.95
C LYS A 117 2.46 14.04 -3.39
N THR A 118 1.67 12.99 -3.42
CA THR A 118 2.13 11.65 -3.01
C THR A 118 3.23 11.16 -3.95
N ARG A 119 3.06 11.35 -5.26
CA ARG A 119 4.10 11.00 -6.24
C ARG A 119 5.39 11.79 -6.03
N GLU A 120 5.27 13.07 -5.72
CA GLU A 120 6.43 13.92 -5.41
C GLU A 120 7.17 13.42 -4.18
N TRP A 121 6.44 13.04 -3.15
CA TRP A 121 7.04 12.46 -1.95
C TRP A 121 7.81 11.17 -2.27
N ILE A 122 7.23 10.29 -3.09
CA ILE A 122 7.90 9.05 -3.53
C ILE A 122 9.19 9.37 -4.27
N ARG A 123 9.17 10.32 -5.20
CA ARG A 123 10.36 10.74 -5.94
C ARG A 123 11.46 11.23 -5.02
N GLY A 124 11.10 11.91 -3.94
CA GLY A 124 12.03 12.40 -2.93
C GLY A 124 12.75 11.30 -2.15
N LYS A 125 12.30 10.05 -2.27
CA LYS A 125 12.95 8.89 -1.62
C LYS A 125 14.08 8.29 -2.46
N ALA A 126 14.20 8.67 -3.73
CA ALA A 126 15.27 8.16 -4.58
C ALA A 126 16.60 8.77 -4.14
N ASP A 127 17.69 8.00 -4.32
CA ASP A 127 19.04 8.49 -4.06
C ASP A 127 19.33 9.66 -5.01
N PRO A 128 19.77 10.81 -4.49
CA PRO A 128 20.00 12.00 -5.34
C PRO A 128 21.13 11.83 -6.35
N ILE A 129 22.06 10.90 -6.12
CA ILE A 129 23.17 10.65 -7.03
C ILE A 129 22.81 9.64 -8.10
N THR A 130 22.22 8.49 -7.71
CA THR A 130 21.90 7.39 -8.63
C THR A 130 20.51 7.49 -9.22
N GLY A 131 19.60 8.22 -8.59
CA GLY A 131 18.18 8.27 -8.97
C GLY A 131 17.41 6.98 -8.61
N ILE A 132 18.04 6.06 -7.88
CA ILE A 132 17.47 4.76 -7.55
C ILE A 132 17.00 4.76 -6.10
N SER A 133 15.76 4.27 -5.88
CA SER A 133 15.24 4.04 -4.54
C SER A 133 15.57 2.60 -4.12
N SER A 134 15.97 2.42 -2.86
CA SER A 134 16.16 1.09 -2.27
C SER A 134 14.83 0.36 -2.06
N LYS A 135 13.73 1.10 -2.11
CA LYS A 135 12.37 0.62 -1.88
C LYS A 135 11.49 1.02 -3.06
N HIS A 136 10.65 0.09 -3.50
CA HIS A 136 9.69 0.37 -4.58
C HIS A 136 8.34 0.77 -4.02
N TYR A 137 7.71 1.74 -4.68
CA TYR A 137 6.39 2.25 -4.33
C TYR A 137 5.47 2.12 -5.53
N LYS A 138 4.21 1.75 -5.28
CA LYS A 138 3.17 1.74 -6.31
C LYS A 138 1.92 2.41 -5.77
N ILE A 139 1.38 3.38 -6.51
CA ILE A 139 0.09 3.99 -6.22
C ILE A 139 -0.97 3.27 -7.05
N ILE A 140 -2.02 2.79 -6.38
CA ILE A 140 -3.19 2.18 -7.01
C ILE A 140 -4.40 3.01 -6.61
N ILE A 141 -5.23 3.35 -7.60
CA ILE A 141 -6.42 4.18 -7.37
C ILE A 141 -7.65 3.35 -7.71
N LYS A 142 -8.49 3.13 -6.70
CA LYS A 142 -9.75 2.41 -6.79
C LYS A 142 -10.87 3.38 -6.45
N GLY A 143 -11.43 4.04 -7.42
CA GLY A 143 -12.47 5.04 -7.21
C GLY A 143 -12.30 6.22 -8.15
N SER A 144 -12.76 7.39 -7.73
CA SER A 144 -12.76 8.59 -8.57
C SER A 144 -11.61 9.52 -8.21
N LYS A 145 -10.99 10.09 -9.22
CA LYS A 145 -10.09 11.24 -9.05
C LYS A 145 -10.95 12.50 -9.14
N ILE A 146 -10.78 13.42 -8.20
CA ILE A 146 -11.49 14.69 -8.22
C ILE A 146 -10.49 15.85 -8.36
N PRO A 147 -10.93 16.97 -8.97
CA PRO A 147 -10.07 18.14 -9.15
C PRO A 147 -9.51 18.70 -7.85
#